data_7ee4e0b8305d8e2704a99781fc5e4355
#
_entry.id   7ee4e0b8305d8e2704a99781fc5e4355
#
_cell.length_a   1.000
_cell.length_b   1.000
_cell.length_c   1.000
_cell.angle_alpha   90.00
_cell.angle_beta   90.00
_cell.angle_gamma   90.00
#
_symmetry.space_group_name_H-M   'P 1'
#
loop_
_entity.id
_entity.type
_entity.pdbx_description
1 polymer ?
#
loop_
_entity_poly.entity_id
_entity_poly.type
_entity_poly.pdbx_seq_one_letter_code
_entity_poly.pdbx_strand_id
1 'polypeptide(L)'
;IGNILALDVVTRGEQQLPVATPYLLTSCLAMLHGAAALAMVEHACLLCSQLLPEGEAQPRLYGQVAAVVAAAGAGAPPLALGSALVRLELALLQELGMGLDLASCAATGTADDLAFVSPRSRQAVSRAAGLPWAARLL
;
A
#
# COMPACT_ATOMS: atom_id res chain seq x y z
N ILE A 1 2.34 16.54 -3.35
CA ILE A 1 2.14 15.15 -2.92
C ILE A 1 0.76 15.03 -2.30
N GLY A 2 0.04 13.90 -2.57
CA GLY A 2 -1.29 13.63 -2.01
C GLY A 2 -2.44 14.47 -2.57
N ASN A 3 -2.20 15.37 -3.50
CA ASN A 3 -3.25 16.18 -4.13
C ASN A 3 -4.14 15.32 -5.04
N ILE A 4 -5.43 15.64 -5.07
CA ILE A 4 -6.38 15.06 -6.03
C ILE A 4 -6.46 15.98 -7.24
N LEU A 5 -6.17 15.40 -8.41
CA LEU A 5 -6.15 16.12 -9.68
C LEU A 5 -7.16 15.49 -10.64
N ALA A 6 -7.83 16.31 -11.43
CA ALA A 6 -8.42 15.87 -12.70
C ALA A 6 -7.35 16.01 -13.79
N LEU A 7 -7.28 15.03 -14.67
CA LEU A 7 -6.36 15.06 -15.81
C LEU A 7 -7.18 15.10 -17.10
N ASP A 8 -6.91 16.11 -17.93
CA ASP A 8 -7.34 16.13 -19.32
C ASP A 8 -6.21 15.53 -20.17
N VAL A 9 -6.46 14.38 -20.78
CA VAL A 9 -5.44 13.63 -21.51
C VAL A 9 -5.76 13.65 -23.00
N VAL A 10 -4.89 14.28 -23.77
CA VAL A 10 -5.03 14.40 -25.23
C VAL A 10 -3.95 13.57 -25.91
N THR A 11 -4.34 12.60 -26.73
CA THR A 11 -3.46 11.80 -27.57
C THR A 11 -3.55 12.29 -29.01
N ARG A 12 -2.45 12.75 -29.58
CA ARG A 12 -2.39 13.33 -30.94
C ARG A 12 -2.02 12.30 -32.03
N GLY A 13 -1.76 11.04 -31.66
CA GLY A 13 -1.42 9.95 -32.57
C GLY A 13 -0.91 8.72 -31.83
N GLU A 14 -0.97 7.55 -32.47
CA GLU A 14 -0.59 6.26 -31.85
C GLU A 14 0.89 6.16 -31.45
N GLN A 15 1.76 6.99 -32.03
CA GLN A 15 3.20 6.99 -31.75
C GLN A 15 3.66 8.17 -30.89
N GLN A 16 2.74 9.01 -30.42
CA GLN A 16 3.08 10.16 -29.58
C GLN A 16 2.63 9.93 -28.16
N LEU A 17 3.47 10.32 -27.20
CA LEU A 17 3.10 10.32 -25.78
C LEU A 17 1.89 11.23 -25.56
N PRO A 18 0.89 10.81 -24.80
CA PRO A 18 -0.24 11.64 -24.44
C PRO A 18 0.22 12.84 -23.62
N VAL A 19 -0.41 13.98 -23.87
CA VAL A 19 -0.20 15.18 -23.07
C VAL A 19 -1.29 15.26 -22.03
N ALA A 20 -0.92 15.28 -20.75
CA ALA A 20 -1.85 15.42 -19.64
C ALA A 20 -1.80 16.86 -19.10
N THR A 21 -2.96 17.51 -19.01
CA THR A 21 -3.13 18.80 -18.35
C THR A 21 -3.77 18.58 -16.98
N PRO A 22 -3.05 18.84 -15.87
CA PRO A 22 -3.59 18.63 -14.54
C PRO A 22 -4.42 19.83 -14.07
N TYR A 23 -5.59 19.56 -13.49
CA TYR A 23 -6.42 20.52 -12.77
C TYR A 23 -6.53 20.12 -11.31
N LEU A 24 -6.14 20.99 -10.39
CA LEU A 24 -6.22 20.72 -8.96
C LEU A 24 -7.69 20.71 -8.50
N LEU A 25 -8.17 19.55 -8.03
CA LEU A 25 -9.48 19.40 -7.43
C LEU A 25 -9.42 19.61 -5.91
N THR A 26 -8.45 18.98 -5.25
CA THR A 26 -8.29 19.07 -3.80
C THR A 26 -6.80 19.13 -3.45
N SER A 27 -6.43 20.16 -2.68
CA SER A 27 -5.09 20.25 -2.10
C SER A 27 -5.06 19.55 -0.75
N CYS A 28 -4.26 18.50 -0.64
CA CYS A 28 -4.06 17.78 0.61
C CYS A 28 -2.85 18.31 1.41
N LEU A 29 -2.01 19.16 0.80
CA LEU A 29 -0.79 19.66 1.42
C LEU A 29 -1.06 20.42 2.72
N ALA A 30 -2.10 21.26 2.74
CA ALA A 30 -2.47 22.04 3.92
C ALA A 30 -3.02 21.17 5.09
N MET A 31 -3.39 19.93 4.81
CA MET A 31 -3.90 18.98 5.81
C MET A 31 -2.80 18.09 6.40
N LEU A 32 -1.61 18.04 5.76
CA LEU A 32 -0.50 17.20 6.21
C LEU A 32 0.31 17.95 7.27
N HIS A 33 -0.08 17.77 8.52
CA HIS A 33 0.61 18.36 9.66
C HIS A 33 1.65 17.39 10.23
N GLY A 34 2.92 17.78 10.15
CA GLY A 34 4.05 17.03 10.74
C GLY A 34 4.84 16.18 9.75
N ALA A 35 6.14 16.07 10.04
CA ALA A 35 7.11 15.39 9.17
C ALA A 35 6.79 13.91 8.97
N ALA A 36 6.27 13.23 10.00
CA ALA A 36 5.94 11.80 9.92
C ALA A 36 4.77 11.54 8.95
N ALA A 37 3.70 12.33 9.01
CA ALA A 37 2.56 12.21 8.12
C ALA A 37 2.96 12.46 6.66
N LEU A 38 3.78 13.48 6.43
CA LEU A 38 4.30 13.79 5.11
C LEU A 38 5.17 12.63 4.57
N ALA A 39 6.12 12.14 5.37
CA ALA A 39 7.00 11.03 4.98
C ALA A 39 6.21 9.75 4.63
N MET A 40 5.14 9.44 5.36
CA MET A 40 4.31 8.26 5.07
C MET A 40 3.51 8.41 3.76
N VAL A 41 2.99 9.60 3.48
CA VAL A 41 2.32 9.87 2.20
C VAL A 41 3.32 9.85 1.04
N GLU A 42 4.50 10.41 1.21
CA GLU A 42 5.59 10.33 0.23
C GLU A 42 5.99 8.88 -0.06
N HIS A 43 6.17 8.09 0.98
CA HIS A 43 6.50 6.68 0.86
C HIS A 43 5.41 5.90 0.10
N ALA A 44 4.13 6.10 0.45
CA ALA A 44 3.00 5.49 -0.25
C ALA A 44 2.98 5.84 -1.75
N CYS A 45 3.16 7.11 -2.08
CA CYS A 45 3.20 7.57 -3.48
C CYS A 45 4.41 7.01 -4.23
N LEU A 46 5.58 6.95 -3.58
CA LEU A 46 6.81 6.41 -4.15
C LEU A 46 6.66 4.92 -4.48
N LEU A 47 6.12 4.12 -3.54
CA LEU A 47 5.88 2.70 -3.78
C LEU A 47 4.97 2.49 -4.99
N CYS A 48 3.85 3.20 -5.07
CA CYS A 48 2.94 3.10 -6.20
C CYS A 48 3.61 3.49 -7.52
N SER A 49 4.38 4.58 -7.54
CA SER A 49 5.04 5.06 -8.77
C SER A 49 6.16 4.15 -9.28
N GLN A 50 6.78 3.37 -8.40
CA GLN A 50 7.87 2.46 -8.76
C GLN A 50 7.41 1.04 -9.08
N LEU A 51 6.31 0.59 -8.49
CA LEU A 51 5.89 -0.81 -8.53
C LEU A 51 4.73 -1.06 -9.48
N LEU A 52 3.91 -0.05 -9.77
CA LEU A 52 2.74 -0.24 -10.61
C LEU A 52 3.05 0.03 -12.08
N PRO A 53 2.48 -0.77 -12.99
CA PRO A 53 2.60 -0.53 -14.42
C PRO A 53 1.86 0.75 -14.82
N GLU A 54 2.39 1.46 -15.80
CA GLU A 54 1.76 2.63 -16.39
C GLU A 54 0.54 2.23 -17.23
N GLY A 55 -0.49 3.09 -17.23
CA GLY A 55 -1.67 2.93 -18.08
C GLY A 55 -2.70 1.92 -17.58
N GLU A 56 -2.46 1.22 -16.48
CA GLU A 56 -3.43 0.29 -15.89
C GLU A 56 -4.20 0.91 -14.73
N ALA A 57 -5.53 0.76 -14.76
CA ALA A 57 -6.38 1.24 -13.69
C ALA A 57 -6.28 0.33 -12.46
N GLN A 58 -5.94 0.89 -11.32
CA GLN A 58 -5.78 0.19 -10.03
C GLN A 58 -6.74 0.76 -8.96
N PRO A 59 -8.08 0.57 -9.10
CA PRO A 59 -9.06 1.24 -8.24
C PRO A 59 -8.93 0.83 -6.76
N ARG A 60 -8.55 -0.42 -6.50
CA ARG A 60 -8.35 -0.92 -5.14
C ARG A 60 -7.17 -0.23 -4.45
N LEU A 61 -6.03 -0.12 -5.14
CA LEU A 61 -4.84 0.56 -4.62
C LEU A 61 -5.06 2.05 -4.48
N TYR A 62 -5.76 2.68 -5.42
CA TYR A 62 -6.17 4.07 -5.30
C TYR A 62 -6.94 4.33 -4.00
N GLY A 63 -7.89 3.44 -3.66
CA GLY A 63 -8.62 3.52 -2.38
C GLY A 63 -7.72 3.41 -1.15
N GLN A 64 -6.67 2.57 -1.19
CA GLN A 64 -5.71 2.45 -0.09
C GLN A 64 -4.81 3.68 0.04
N VAL A 65 -4.33 4.24 -1.07
CA VAL A 65 -3.56 5.50 -1.05
C VAL A 65 -4.42 6.65 -0.51
N ALA A 66 -5.67 6.75 -0.97
CA ALA A 66 -6.61 7.75 -0.48
C ALA A 66 -6.85 7.62 1.04
N ALA A 67 -6.91 6.39 1.57
CA ALA A 67 -7.04 6.15 3.01
C ALA A 67 -5.79 6.61 3.79
N VAL A 68 -4.58 6.38 3.27
CA VAL A 68 -3.34 6.89 3.88
C VAL A 68 -3.34 8.42 3.91
N VAL A 69 -3.68 9.07 2.79
CA VAL A 69 -3.75 10.54 2.68
C VAL A 69 -4.80 11.12 3.63
N ALA A 70 -5.98 10.49 3.71
CA ALA A 70 -7.07 10.92 4.61
C ALA A 70 -6.67 10.77 6.09
N ALA A 71 -6.05 9.66 6.47
CA ALA A 71 -5.56 9.45 7.83
C ALA A 71 -4.48 10.48 8.21
N ALA A 72 -3.55 10.76 7.31
CA ALA A 72 -2.52 11.78 7.50
C ALA A 72 -3.13 13.19 7.66
N GLY A 73 -4.09 13.53 6.79
CA GLY A 73 -4.78 14.82 6.82
C GLY A 73 -5.67 15.03 8.04
N ALA A 74 -6.24 13.95 8.59
CA ALA A 74 -7.03 13.98 9.84
C ALA A 74 -6.16 14.05 11.10
N GLY A 75 -4.82 14.05 10.99
CA GLY A 75 -3.93 14.00 12.16
C GLY A 75 -4.06 12.69 12.94
N ALA A 76 -4.32 11.59 12.26
CA ALA A 76 -4.47 10.27 12.89
C ALA A 76 -3.24 9.91 13.75
N PRO A 77 -3.43 9.20 14.87
CA PRO A 77 -2.31 8.77 15.71
C PRO A 77 -1.36 7.86 14.92
N PRO A 78 -0.07 7.82 15.28
CA PRO A 78 0.96 7.09 14.52
C PRO A 78 0.62 5.63 14.22
N LEU A 79 -0.02 4.94 15.17
CA LEU A 79 -0.44 3.55 15.00
C LEU A 79 -1.52 3.39 13.90
N ALA A 80 -2.50 4.29 13.86
CA ALA A 80 -3.55 4.25 12.85
C ALA A 80 -3.00 4.56 11.45
N LEU A 81 -2.12 5.56 11.37
CA LEU A 81 -1.46 5.93 10.13
C LEU A 81 -0.53 4.81 9.62
N GLY A 82 0.27 4.20 10.51
CA GLY A 82 1.08 3.03 10.20
C GLY A 82 0.23 1.84 9.74
N SER A 83 -0.91 1.59 10.37
CA SER A 83 -1.83 0.54 9.95
C SER A 83 -2.41 0.76 8.55
N ALA A 84 -2.70 2.02 8.19
CA ALA A 84 -3.16 2.36 6.84
C ALA A 84 -2.06 2.10 5.80
N LEU A 85 -0.82 2.47 6.11
CA LEU A 85 0.34 2.22 5.25
C LEU A 85 0.59 0.72 5.04
N VAL A 86 0.60 -0.07 6.11
CA VAL A 86 0.78 -1.54 6.03
C VAL A 86 -0.33 -2.19 5.17
N ARG A 87 -1.57 -1.73 5.26
CA ARG A 87 -2.65 -2.22 4.38
C ARG A 87 -2.40 -1.93 2.92
N LEU A 88 -1.86 -0.75 2.59
CA LEU A 88 -1.45 -0.42 1.23
C LEU A 88 -0.32 -1.33 0.76
N GLU A 89 0.71 -1.55 1.58
CA GLU A 89 1.84 -2.42 1.25
C GLU A 89 1.39 -3.88 1.00
N LEU A 90 0.51 -4.41 1.86
CA LEU A 90 -0.08 -5.74 1.66
C LEU A 90 -0.92 -5.81 0.38
N ALA A 91 -1.66 -4.76 0.05
CA ALA A 91 -2.43 -4.69 -1.19
C ALA A 91 -1.52 -4.62 -2.42
N LEU A 92 -0.41 -3.87 -2.36
CA LEU A 92 0.61 -3.84 -3.41
C LEU A 92 1.23 -5.22 -3.63
N LEU A 93 1.62 -5.90 -2.56
CA LEU A 93 2.15 -7.28 -2.66
C LEU A 93 1.14 -8.22 -3.32
N GLN A 94 -0.15 -8.06 -3.01
CA GLN A 94 -1.21 -8.86 -3.62
C GLN A 94 -1.32 -8.63 -5.13
N GLU A 95 -1.32 -7.37 -5.58
CA GLU A 95 -1.37 -7.01 -7.01
C GLU A 95 -0.13 -7.48 -7.78
N LEU A 96 1.04 -7.47 -7.14
CA LEU A 96 2.29 -7.96 -7.71
C LEU A 96 2.40 -9.51 -7.72
N GLY A 97 1.36 -10.23 -7.30
CA GLY A 97 1.38 -11.70 -7.20
C GLY A 97 2.24 -12.25 -6.07
N MET A 98 2.67 -11.40 -5.15
CA MET A 98 3.46 -11.73 -3.96
C MET A 98 2.64 -11.67 -2.67
N GLY A 99 1.32 -11.72 -2.77
CA GLY A 99 0.41 -11.62 -1.64
C GLY A 99 0.70 -12.65 -0.54
N LEU A 100 0.46 -12.23 0.71
CA LEU A 100 0.59 -13.09 1.88
C LEU A 100 -0.76 -13.76 2.17
N ASP A 101 -0.73 -15.05 2.48
CA ASP A 101 -1.87 -15.78 3.05
C ASP A 101 -1.72 -15.81 4.57
N LEU A 102 -2.45 -14.93 5.24
CA LEU A 102 -2.42 -14.78 6.70
C LEU A 102 -3.66 -15.38 7.38
N ALA A 103 -4.48 -16.14 6.66
CA ALA A 103 -5.73 -16.66 7.19
C ALA A 103 -5.55 -17.84 8.11
N SER A 104 -4.56 -18.70 7.82
CA SER A 104 -4.33 -19.93 8.59
C SER A 104 -2.85 -20.33 8.63
N CYS A 105 -2.50 -21.13 9.62
CA CYS A 105 -1.15 -21.66 9.77
C CYS A 105 -0.83 -22.69 8.67
N ALA A 106 0.25 -22.48 7.93
CA ALA A 106 0.71 -23.39 6.87
C ALA A 106 1.03 -24.81 7.37
N ALA A 107 1.39 -24.95 8.64
CA ALA A 107 1.79 -26.24 9.22
C ALA A 107 0.62 -26.99 9.88
N THR A 108 -0.33 -26.29 10.49
CA THR A 108 -1.38 -26.89 11.32
C THR A 108 -2.79 -26.63 10.81
N GLY A 109 -2.97 -25.67 9.88
CA GLY A 109 -4.28 -25.25 9.38
C GLY A 109 -5.10 -24.41 10.38
N THR A 110 -4.61 -24.18 11.61
CA THR A 110 -5.31 -23.35 12.60
C THR A 110 -5.24 -21.87 12.24
N ALA A 111 -6.29 -21.11 12.57
CA ALA A 111 -6.31 -19.67 12.46
C ALA A 111 -5.86 -18.96 13.76
N ASP A 112 -5.61 -19.73 14.82
CA ASP A 112 -5.28 -19.20 16.13
C ASP A 112 -3.77 -18.98 16.32
N ASP A 113 -3.43 -17.96 17.11
CA ASP A 113 -2.06 -17.60 17.51
C ASP A 113 -1.06 -17.58 16.34
N LEU A 114 -1.46 -16.96 15.23
CA LEU A 114 -0.59 -16.71 14.08
C LEU A 114 0.43 -15.64 14.46
N ALA A 115 1.72 -15.99 14.48
CA ALA A 115 2.76 -15.14 15.04
C ALA A 115 3.95 -14.94 14.09
N PHE A 116 4.04 -15.72 13.02
CA PHE A 116 5.13 -15.67 12.07
C PHE A 116 4.59 -15.74 10.63
N VAL A 117 5.44 -15.37 9.68
CA VAL A 117 5.18 -15.58 8.25
C VAL A 117 6.37 -16.33 7.64
N SER A 118 6.09 -17.37 6.88
CA SER A 118 7.10 -18.09 6.12
C SER A 118 7.51 -17.29 4.87
N PRO A 119 8.74 -16.84 4.72
CA PRO A 119 9.19 -16.12 3.53
C PRO A 119 9.15 -17.00 2.27
N ARG A 120 9.19 -18.33 2.42
CA ARG A 120 9.18 -19.27 1.30
C ARG A 120 7.76 -19.51 0.77
N SER A 121 6.79 -19.79 1.66
CA SER A 121 5.40 -20.06 1.26
C SER A 121 4.52 -18.82 1.27
N ARG A 122 4.96 -17.75 1.91
CA ARG A 122 4.20 -16.49 2.11
C ARG A 122 2.93 -16.70 2.95
N GLN A 123 2.92 -17.76 3.75
CA GLN A 123 1.79 -18.13 4.60
C GLN A 123 2.11 -17.88 6.06
N ALA A 124 1.06 -17.62 6.83
CA ALA A 124 1.16 -17.50 8.28
C ALA A 124 1.57 -18.82 8.93
N VAL A 125 2.25 -18.72 10.07
CA VAL A 125 2.64 -19.86 10.90
C VAL A 125 2.28 -19.53 12.34
N SER A 126 1.61 -20.48 13.03
CA SER A 126 1.26 -20.32 14.43
C SER A 126 2.52 -20.29 15.32
N ARG A 127 2.42 -19.66 16.48
CA ARG A 127 3.53 -19.53 17.42
C ARG A 127 4.16 -20.88 17.75
N ALA A 128 3.33 -21.85 18.10
CA ALA A 128 3.79 -23.17 18.47
C ALA A 128 4.57 -23.87 17.35
N ALA A 129 4.08 -23.81 16.12
CA ALA A 129 4.74 -24.43 14.96
C ALA A 129 5.97 -23.66 14.49
N GLY A 130 5.99 -22.33 14.67
CA GLY A 130 7.06 -21.44 14.20
C GLY A 130 8.24 -21.29 15.15
N LEU A 131 8.05 -21.45 16.46
CA LEU A 131 9.09 -21.26 17.47
C LEU A 131 10.42 -21.99 17.17
N PRO A 132 10.41 -23.28 16.74
CA PRO A 132 11.66 -23.97 16.38
C PRO A 132 12.39 -23.37 15.16
N TRP A 133 11.69 -22.58 14.37
CA TRP A 133 12.16 -22.00 13.11
C TRP A 133 12.20 -20.47 13.13
N ALA A 134 12.00 -19.84 14.29
CA ALA A 134 11.84 -18.39 14.43
C ALA A 134 12.95 -17.56 13.75
N ALA A 135 14.19 -18.06 13.73
CA ALA A 135 15.31 -17.40 13.07
C ALA A 135 15.22 -17.39 11.52
N ARG A 136 14.28 -18.14 10.93
CA ARG A 136 14.06 -18.26 9.48
C ARG A 136 12.69 -17.77 9.04
N LEU A 137 11.87 -17.34 9.97
CA LEU A 137 10.54 -16.79 9.76
C LEU A 137 10.55 -15.28 9.96
N LEU A 138 9.59 -14.59 9.35
CA LEU A 138 9.33 -13.17 9.53
C LEU A 138 8.36 -12.94 10.67
#